data_9d1ba465fb5ad4901243d5b346af2e4a
#
_entry.id   9d1ba465fb5ad4901243d5b346af2e4a
#
_cell.length_a   1.000
_cell.length_b   1.000
_cell.length_c   1.000
_cell.angle_alpha   90.00
_cell.angle_beta   90.00
_cell.angle_gamma   90.00
#
_symmetry.space_group_name_H-M   'P 1'
#
loop_
_entity.id
_entity.type
_entity.pdbx_description
1 polymer ?
#
loop_
_entity_poly.entity_id
_entity_poly.type
_entity_poly.pdbx_seq_one_letter_code
_entity_poly.pdbx_strand_id
1 'polypeptide(L)'
;ASRSEAFLEAMRKLKADDLDETVAASSIGPPLLQFLSPSTNPRHLGRLAEQDRHGRDISLSGLEQALVEVTACLPVYRTYIRDLAVPERERRIIEGAVAEAKRRLPAAAFACDFLRRVMLLEFPPGLPEVQQQNWLDFVRRWQQYTGPAMAKGFEDTTLYIYNRLISLNEVGGNPAGRGISVAEFHRRNVERQKRISHTMNATSTHDTKRGEDVRARINVLSELPGAWSMLVKRWSNWNSPRKPVLDGLPAPGAAGEMLIYQTLAGAWPLREEDVPSFRERLKAYVVKAAREAKLRTNWLDPCEAYEGALEEFVTAILEPSPENRFLQDFLEFQKTLAYFGALNALSQVLLKIASPGVPDFYQGTELWTFSLVDPDNRRPVDFGERAALLAALREEEEAGGRAALAKKLLGGWEDGRVKLYLIYKALHLRRSSRKLFENGEYIPVEAVGARRRHVCAFIRRLENSWVLVAAPRLAARLYAAGLGLVSEEAKEPSPYFYHPADPCPGLSQPSEAR
;
A
#
# COMPACT_ATOMS: atom_id res chain seq x y z
N ALA A 1 -3.78 -12.23 10.75
CA ALA A 1 -5.04 -11.89 10.11
C ALA A 1 -4.90 -12.02 8.59
N SER A 2 -5.81 -12.72 7.94
CA SER A 2 -5.82 -12.90 6.48
C SER A 2 -6.29 -11.60 5.79
N ARG A 3 -6.00 -11.43 4.48
CA ARG A 3 -6.56 -10.32 3.68
C ARG A 3 -8.08 -10.27 3.76
N SER A 4 -8.76 -11.41 3.93
CA SER A 4 -10.19 -11.50 4.16
C SER A 4 -10.62 -10.88 5.50
N GLU A 5 -9.83 -11.01 6.57
CA GLU A 5 -10.12 -10.35 7.85
C GLU A 5 -9.96 -8.83 7.76
N ALA A 6 -9.00 -8.33 6.99
CA ALA A 6 -8.85 -6.91 6.74
C ALA A 6 -10.04 -6.33 5.97
N PHE A 7 -10.48 -7.03 4.94
CA PHE A 7 -11.70 -6.71 4.19
C PHE A 7 -12.93 -6.76 5.08
N LEU A 8 -13.08 -7.82 5.88
CA LEU A 8 -14.17 -8.00 6.82
C LEU A 8 -14.16 -7.00 7.97
N GLU A 9 -12.98 -6.65 8.50
CA GLU A 9 -12.84 -5.62 9.53
C GLU A 9 -13.14 -4.22 8.98
N ALA A 10 -12.71 -3.92 7.75
CA ALA A 10 -13.11 -2.70 7.06
C ALA A 10 -14.63 -2.65 6.86
N MET A 11 -15.23 -3.74 6.41
CA MET A 11 -16.68 -3.85 6.24
C MET A 11 -17.46 -3.80 7.56
N ARG A 12 -16.95 -4.40 8.66
CA ARG A 12 -17.58 -4.33 9.98
C ARG A 12 -17.50 -2.93 10.59
N LYS A 13 -16.41 -2.19 10.38
CA LYS A 13 -16.27 -0.80 10.86
C LYS A 13 -17.12 0.17 10.05
N LEU A 14 -17.33 -0.09 8.78
CA LEU A 14 -18.32 0.63 7.97
C LEU A 14 -19.75 0.47 8.53
N LYS A 15 -20.05 -0.67 9.17
CA LYS A 15 -21.34 -0.90 9.86
C LYS A 15 -21.46 -0.18 11.21
N ALA A 16 -20.35 0.15 11.87
CA ALA A 16 -20.35 0.78 13.19
C ALA A 16 -20.41 2.31 13.16
N ASP A 17 -20.01 2.92 12.05
CA ASP A 17 -19.93 4.38 11.89
C ASP A 17 -20.82 4.88 10.73
N ASP A 18 -22.16 4.85 10.88
CA ASP A 18 -23.15 5.56 10.04
C ASP A 18 -23.33 5.12 8.56
N LEU A 19 -23.17 3.87 8.21
CA LEU A 19 -23.58 3.38 6.89
C LEU A 19 -24.82 2.50 6.98
N ASP A 20 -25.88 2.94 6.31
CA ASP A 20 -27.09 2.17 6.07
C ASP A 20 -26.70 0.80 5.44
N GLU A 21 -27.10 -0.31 6.06
CA GLU A 21 -26.77 -1.68 5.65
C GLU A 21 -27.10 -1.97 4.18
N THR A 22 -28.06 -1.24 3.64
CA THR A 22 -28.51 -1.34 2.25
C THR A 22 -27.48 -0.83 1.24
N VAL A 23 -26.69 0.18 1.60
CA VAL A 23 -25.69 0.80 0.69
C VAL A 23 -24.44 -0.07 0.57
N ALA A 24 -23.97 -0.66 1.66
CA ALA A 24 -22.77 -1.51 1.63
C ALA A 24 -22.98 -2.83 0.86
N ALA A 25 -24.15 -3.44 1.01
CA ALA A 25 -24.49 -4.67 0.28
C ALA A 25 -24.82 -4.41 -1.20
N SER A 26 -25.45 -3.27 -1.53
CA SER A 26 -25.81 -2.90 -2.91
C SER A 26 -24.63 -2.39 -3.73
N SER A 27 -23.59 -1.81 -3.11
CA SER A 27 -22.45 -1.24 -3.85
C SER A 27 -21.42 -2.27 -4.31
N ILE A 28 -21.35 -3.45 -3.67
CA ILE A 28 -20.39 -4.51 -4.02
C ILE A 28 -21.02 -5.60 -4.89
N GLY A 29 -22.30 -5.92 -4.69
CA GLY A 29 -22.99 -6.98 -5.40
C GLY A 29 -23.24 -6.70 -6.89
N PRO A 30 -23.96 -5.64 -7.28
CA PRO A 30 -24.29 -5.38 -8.68
C PRO A 30 -23.10 -5.15 -9.62
N PRO A 31 -22.04 -4.42 -9.24
CA PRO A 31 -20.85 -4.31 -10.09
C PRO A 31 -20.11 -5.62 -10.29
N LEU A 32 -20.07 -6.49 -9.28
CA LEU A 32 -19.50 -7.84 -9.40
C LEU A 32 -20.27 -8.68 -10.43
N LEU A 33 -21.59 -8.56 -10.49
CA LEU A 33 -22.44 -9.30 -11.41
C LEU A 33 -22.34 -8.82 -12.86
N GLN A 34 -22.11 -7.52 -13.10
CA GLN A 34 -21.95 -6.98 -14.45
C GLN A 34 -20.65 -7.43 -15.12
N PHE A 35 -19.60 -7.76 -14.35
CA PHE A 35 -18.34 -8.29 -14.88
C PHE A 35 -18.33 -9.82 -15.07
N LEU A 36 -19.38 -10.53 -14.62
CA LEU A 36 -19.52 -11.94 -14.93
C LEU A 36 -19.80 -12.08 -16.44
N SER A 37 -18.82 -12.53 -17.21
CA SER A 37 -19.02 -12.98 -18.59
C SER A 37 -20.25 -13.91 -18.66
N PRO A 38 -21.06 -13.87 -19.72
CA PRO A 38 -22.19 -14.80 -19.90
C PRO A 38 -21.84 -16.28 -19.67
N SER A 39 -20.57 -16.61 -19.73
CA SER A 39 -20.01 -17.96 -19.56
C SER A 39 -19.59 -18.32 -18.12
N THR A 40 -19.44 -17.34 -17.22
CA THR A 40 -19.29 -17.52 -15.75
C THR A 40 -20.56 -17.17 -14.99
N ASN A 41 -21.63 -16.92 -15.72
CA ASN A 41 -22.94 -16.53 -15.23
C ASN A 41 -23.50 -17.61 -14.28
N PRO A 42 -24.25 -17.23 -13.25
CA PRO A 42 -25.10 -18.12 -12.45
C PRO A 42 -25.90 -19.13 -13.28
N ARG A 43 -26.31 -18.76 -14.49
CA ARG A 43 -26.96 -19.68 -15.46
C ARG A 43 -26.09 -20.84 -15.89
N HIS A 44 -24.76 -20.73 -15.98
CA HIS A 44 -23.88 -21.86 -16.25
C HIS A 44 -23.81 -22.77 -15.01
N LEU A 45 -23.65 -22.20 -13.83
CA LEU A 45 -23.70 -22.95 -12.56
C LEU A 45 -25.09 -23.60 -12.37
N GLY A 46 -26.17 -22.92 -12.74
CA GLY A 46 -27.54 -23.46 -12.75
C GLY A 46 -27.66 -24.70 -13.61
N ARG A 47 -27.11 -24.69 -14.82
CA ARG A 47 -27.10 -25.89 -15.71
C ARG A 47 -26.29 -27.05 -15.10
N LEU A 48 -25.19 -26.78 -14.39
CA LEU A 48 -24.47 -27.82 -13.67
C LEU A 48 -25.29 -28.35 -12.49
N ALA A 49 -26.03 -27.47 -11.81
CA ALA A 49 -26.89 -27.81 -10.69
C ALA A 49 -28.06 -28.71 -11.12
N GLU A 50 -28.69 -28.43 -12.28
CA GLU A 50 -29.76 -29.24 -12.84
C GLU A 50 -29.33 -30.69 -13.12
N GLN A 51 -28.04 -30.91 -13.39
CA GLN A 51 -27.46 -32.22 -13.67
C GLN A 51 -27.05 -32.99 -12.39
N ASP A 52 -27.03 -32.34 -11.24
CA ASP A 52 -26.68 -32.96 -9.97
C ASP A 52 -27.89 -33.02 -9.03
N ARG A 53 -28.19 -34.24 -8.52
CA ARG A 53 -29.28 -34.43 -7.55
C ARG A 53 -29.21 -33.52 -6.31
N HIS A 54 -28.03 -33.06 -5.92
CA HIS A 54 -27.81 -32.15 -4.80
C HIS A 54 -27.84 -30.67 -5.20
N GLY A 55 -27.93 -30.38 -6.50
CA GLY A 55 -27.97 -29.02 -7.03
C GLY A 55 -29.35 -28.57 -7.52
N ARG A 56 -30.15 -29.50 -8.05
CA ARG A 56 -31.39 -29.19 -8.78
C ARG A 56 -32.47 -28.46 -7.98
N ASP A 57 -32.43 -28.55 -6.64
CA ASP A 57 -33.38 -27.87 -5.77
C ASP A 57 -32.88 -26.47 -5.32
N ILE A 58 -31.70 -26.06 -5.78
CA ILE A 58 -31.12 -24.77 -5.44
C ILE A 58 -31.62 -23.74 -6.47
N SER A 59 -32.22 -22.66 -5.98
CA SER A 59 -32.64 -21.57 -6.86
C SER A 59 -31.43 -20.89 -7.50
N LEU A 60 -31.64 -20.29 -8.67
CA LEU A 60 -30.59 -19.52 -9.35
C LEU A 60 -30.06 -18.38 -8.47
N SER A 61 -30.95 -17.69 -7.75
CA SER A 61 -30.58 -16.64 -6.79
C SER A 61 -29.72 -17.18 -5.64
N GLY A 62 -30.02 -18.38 -5.12
CA GLY A 62 -29.21 -19.02 -4.08
C GLY A 62 -27.80 -19.38 -4.57
N LEU A 63 -27.68 -19.88 -5.80
CA LEU A 63 -26.38 -20.14 -6.44
C LEU A 63 -25.57 -18.85 -6.64
N GLU A 64 -26.24 -17.79 -7.05
CA GLU A 64 -25.64 -16.47 -7.25
C GLU A 64 -25.09 -15.88 -5.94
N GLN A 65 -25.89 -15.89 -4.89
CA GLN A 65 -25.49 -15.43 -3.55
C GLN A 65 -24.31 -16.26 -3.02
N ALA A 66 -24.34 -17.59 -3.16
CA ALA A 66 -23.25 -18.45 -2.75
C ALA A 66 -21.96 -18.16 -3.54
N LEU A 67 -22.06 -17.96 -4.86
CA LEU A 67 -20.90 -17.66 -5.72
C LEU A 67 -20.25 -16.32 -5.34
N VAL A 68 -21.06 -15.28 -5.10
CA VAL A 68 -20.60 -13.97 -4.67
C VAL A 68 -19.91 -14.08 -3.32
N GLU A 69 -20.54 -14.74 -2.33
CA GLU A 69 -20.02 -14.82 -0.97
C GLU A 69 -18.75 -15.65 -0.89
N VAL A 70 -18.68 -16.80 -1.57
CA VAL A 70 -17.45 -17.62 -1.63
C VAL A 70 -16.31 -16.86 -2.32
N THR A 71 -16.61 -16.13 -3.39
CA THR A 71 -15.61 -15.29 -4.08
C THR A 71 -15.10 -14.18 -3.17
N ALA A 72 -15.98 -13.51 -2.43
CA ALA A 72 -15.60 -12.47 -1.46
C ALA A 72 -14.76 -13.00 -0.28
N CYS A 73 -14.90 -14.28 0.05
CA CYS A 73 -14.14 -14.93 1.13
C CYS A 73 -12.80 -15.51 0.69
N LEU A 74 -12.41 -15.41 -0.59
CA LEU A 74 -11.11 -15.92 -1.04
C LEU A 74 -9.96 -15.13 -0.40
N PRO A 75 -8.98 -15.83 0.24
CA PRO A 75 -7.82 -15.16 0.84
C PRO A 75 -6.70 -14.85 -0.17
N VAL A 76 -6.91 -15.18 -1.43
CA VAL A 76 -5.96 -15.01 -2.55
C VAL A 76 -6.66 -14.41 -3.75
N TYR A 77 -5.89 -13.81 -4.68
CA TYR A 77 -6.47 -13.28 -5.93
C TYR A 77 -7.04 -14.39 -6.80
N ARG A 78 -6.39 -15.56 -6.83
CA ARG A 78 -6.73 -16.64 -7.74
C ARG A 78 -6.23 -17.98 -7.23
N THR A 79 -6.99 -19.06 -7.49
CA THR A 79 -6.54 -20.45 -7.46
C THR A 79 -6.09 -20.91 -8.84
N TYR A 80 -5.36 -22.05 -8.92
CA TYR A 80 -4.71 -22.50 -10.17
C TYR A 80 -5.00 -23.97 -10.47
N ILE A 81 -6.28 -24.37 -10.43
CA ILE A 81 -6.72 -25.69 -10.87
C ILE A 81 -6.69 -25.71 -12.40
N ARG A 82 -5.90 -26.62 -12.99
CA ARG A 82 -5.62 -26.69 -14.42
C ARG A 82 -6.23 -27.90 -15.09
N ASP A 83 -6.38 -28.99 -14.35
CA ASP A 83 -6.87 -30.27 -14.79
C ASP A 83 -7.83 -30.87 -13.75
N LEU A 84 -8.26 -32.13 -13.93
CA LEU A 84 -9.20 -32.79 -13.03
C LEU A 84 -8.61 -33.13 -11.65
N ALA A 85 -7.29 -33.02 -11.47
CA ALA A 85 -6.62 -33.21 -10.21
C ALA A 85 -6.51 -31.87 -9.44
N VAL A 86 -7.22 -31.73 -8.34
CA VAL A 86 -7.18 -30.53 -7.50
C VAL A 86 -6.00 -30.58 -6.54
N PRO A 87 -5.02 -29.66 -6.66
CA PRO A 87 -3.89 -29.63 -5.72
C PRO A 87 -4.35 -29.36 -4.29
N GLU A 88 -3.68 -29.97 -3.31
CA GLU A 88 -4.03 -29.85 -1.90
C GLU A 88 -4.01 -28.39 -1.36
N ARG A 89 -3.12 -27.56 -1.89
CA ARG A 89 -3.09 -26.13 -1.58
C ARG A 89 -4.37 -25.43 -1.99
N GLU A 90 -4.83 -25.68 -3.21
CA GLU A 90 -6.03 -25.07 -3.78
C GLU A 90 -7.29 -25.56 -3.06
N ARG A 91 -7.32 -26.88 -2.71
CA ARG A 91 -8.37 -27.47 -1.90
C ARG A 91 -8.54 -26.72 -0.58
N ARG A 92 -7.48 -26.56 0.20
CA ARG A 92 -7.53 -25.85 1.48
C ARG A 92 -7.99 -24.40 1.35
N ILE A 93 -7.58 -23.68 0.29
CA ILE A 93 -8.00 -22.32 0.03
C ILE A 93 -9.52 -22.25 -0.21
N ILE A 94 -10.05 -23.12 -1.08
CA ILE A 94 -11.47 -23.16 -1.42
C ILE A 94 -12.31 -23.59 -0.22
N GLU A 95 -11.91 -24.63 0.49
CA GLU A 95 -12.63 -25.11 1.71
C GLU A 95 -12.69 -24.03 2.78
N GLY A 96 -11.57 -23.29 2.99
CA GLY A 96 -11.55 -22.16 3.90
C GLY A 96 -12.49 -21.02 3.50
N ALA A 97 -12.51 -20.67 2.22
CA ALA A 97 -13.42 -19.64 1.69
C ALA A 97 -14.89 -20.06 1.81
N VAL A 98 -15.22 -21.31 1.50
CA VAL A 98 -16.59 -21.85 1.63
C VAL A 98 -17.02 -21.89 3.10
N ALA A 99 -16.16 -22.33 4.02
CA ALA A 99 -16.47 -22.35 5.45
C ALA A 99 -16.77 -20.95 5.98
N GLU A 100 -16.01 -19.95 5.58
CA GLU A 100 -16.25 -18.56 5.95
C GLU A 100 -17.53 -18.01 5.31
N ALA A 101 -17.80 -18.31 4.04
CA ALA A 101 -19.03 -17.90 3.36
C ALA A 101 -20.27 -18.47 4.05
N LYS A 102 -20.27 -19.74 4.44
CA LYS A 102 -21.35 -20.39 5.21
C LYS A 102 -21.58 -19.74 6.57
N ARG A 103 -20.49 -19.34 7.24
CA ARG A 103 -20.58 -18.64 8.54
C ARG A 103 -21.23 -17.26 8.38
N ARG A 104 -20.96 -16.56 7.28
CA ARG A 104 -21.47 -15.21 6.99
C ARG A 104 -22.92 -15.23 6.48
N LEU A 105 -23.25 -16.21 5.65
CA LEU A 105 -24.56 -16.37 5.02
C LEU A 105 -25.12 -17.79 5.26
N PRO A 106 -25.58 -18.13 6.48
CA PRO A 106 -26.09 -19.46 6.80
C PRO A 106 -27.25 -19.91 5.88
N ALA A 107 -28.08 -18.96 5.42
CA ALA A 107 -29.20 -19.26 4.52
C ALA A 107 -28.75 -19.84 3.17
N ALA A 108 -27.55 -19.53 2.70
CA ALA A 108 -26.98 -20.07 1.47
C ALA A 108 -26.08 -21.31 1.70
N ALA A 109 -26.03 -21.89 2.90
CA ALA A 109 -25.10 -22.97 3.24
C ALA A 109 -25.19 -24.15 2.29
N PHE A 110 -26.40 -24.57 1.89
CA PHE A 110 -26.61 -25.67 0.96
C PHE A 110 -26.06 -25.36 -0.45
N ALA A 111 -26.27 -24.15 -0.94
CA ALA A 111 -25.71 -23.68 -2.20
C ALA A 111 -24.16 -23.57 -2.15
N CYS A 112 -23.62 -23.15 -1.01
CA CYS A 112 -22.16 -23.14 -0.78
C CYS A 112 -21.56 -24.55 -0.80
N ASP A 113 -22.24 -25.55 -0.24
CA ASP A 113 -21.79 -26.94 -0.27
C ASP A 113 -21.80 -27.52 -1.70
N PHE A 114 -22.83 -27.22 -2.48
CA PHE A 114 -22.86 -27.58 -3.89
C PHE A 114 -21.71 -26.90 -4.66
N LEU A 115 -21.54 -25.60 -4.46
CA LEU A 115 -20.47 -24.83 -5.11
C LEU A 115 -19.08 -25.37 -4.74
N ARG A 116 -18.84 -25.76 -3.46
CA ARG A 116 -17.61 -26.41 -3.02
C ARG A 116 -17.31 -27.66 -3.85
N ARG A 117 -18.33 -28.53 -4.03
CA ARG A 117 -18.17 -29.75 -4.83
C ARG A 117 -17.80 -29.44 -6.28
N VAL A 118 -18.45 -28.45 -6.89
CA VAL A 118 -18.12 -27.99 -8.25
C VAL A 118 -16.69 -27.47 -8.31
N MET A 119 -16.29 -26.58 -7.40
CA MET A 119 -14.95 -25.96 -7.37
C MET A 119 -13.84 -26.97 -7.09
N LEU A 120 -14.13 -28.02 -6.33
CA LEU A 120 -13.18 -29.09 -6.02
C LEU A 120 -13.26 -30.28 -6.99
N LEU A 121 -14.08 -30.17 -8.03
CA LEU A 121 -14.29 -31.24 -9.04
C LEU A 121 -14.69 -32.57 -8.41
N GLU A 122 -15.51 -32.54 -7.34
CA GLU A 122 -16.05 -33.71 -6.67
C GLU A 122 -17.31 -34.22 -7.39
N PHE A 123 -17.11 -34.94 -8.48
CA PHE A 123 -18.16 -35.36 -9.36
C PHE A 123 -19.15 -36.37 -8.74
N PRO A 124 -20.44 -36.30 -9.08
CA PRO A 124 -21.35 -37.38 -8.76
C PRO A 124 -20.94 -38.68 -9.48
N PRO A 125 -21.20 -39.85 -8.88
CA PRO A 125 -20.90 -41.14 -9.53
C PRO A 125 -21.54 -41.26 -10.91
N GLY A 126 -20.73 -41.66 -11.90
CA GLY A 126 -21.21 -41.88 -13.27
C GLY A 126 -21.36 -40.62 -14.12
N LEU A 127 -20.85 -39.46 -13.68
CA LEU A 127 -20.87 -38.25 -14.49
C LEU A 127 -20.02 -38.45 -15.77
N PRO A 128 -20.59 -38.26 -16.98
CA PRO A 128 -19.88 -38.42 -18.25
C PRO A 128 -18.67 -37.45 -18.34
N GLU A 129 -17.60 -37.87 -19.02
CA GLU A 129 -16.37 -37.05 -19.17
C GLU A 129 -16.66 -35.65 -19.75
N VAL A 130 -17.55 -35.53 -20.72
CA VAL A 130 -17.96 -34.24 -21.28
C VAL A 130 -18.52 -33.31 -20.19
N GLN A 131 -19.29 -33.86 -19.26
CA GLN A 131 -19.85 -33.08 -18.16
C GLN A 131 -18.76 -32.76 -17.09
N GLN A 132 -17.80 -33.64 -16.84
CA GLN A 132 -16.64 -33.36 -16.00
C GLN A 132 -15.81 -32.19 -16.57
N GLN A 133 -15.64 -32.16 -17.90
CA GLN A 133 -14.99 -31.02 -18.57
C GLN A 133 -15.78 -29.69 -18.38
N ASN A 134 -17.11 -29.74 -18.43
CA ASN A 134 -17.93 -28.55 -18.17
C ASN A 134 -17.75 -28.00 -16.76
N TRP A 135 -17.56 -28.85 -15.74
CA TRP A 135 -17.24 -28.43 -14.39
C TRP A 135 -15.84 -27.77 -14.32
N LEU A 136 -14.85 -28.41 -14.94
CA LEU A 136 -13.49 -27.85 -15.01
C LEU A 136 -13.47 -26.49 -15.75
N ASP A 137 -14.23 -26.36 -16.84
CA ASP A 137 -14.34 -25.10 -17.57
C ASP A 137 -15.02 -24.00 -16.74
N PHE A 138 -16.03 -24.35 -15.93
CA PHE A 138 -16.60 -23.42 -14.97
C PHE A 138 -15.54 -22.95 -13.96
N VAL A 139 -14.79 -23.88 -13.35
CA VAL A 139 -13.74 -23.57 -12.38
C VAL A 139 -12.66 -22.66 -12.98
N ARG A 140 -12.19 -22.98 -14.20
CA ARG A 140 -11.19 -22.17 -14.90
C ARG A 140 -11.66 -20.74 -15.15
N ARG A 141 -12.92 -20.56 -15.56
CA ARG A 141 -13.54 -19.25 -15.80
C ARG A 141 -13.75 -18.49 -14.50
N TRP A 142 -14.21 -19.15 -13.44
CA TRP A 142 -14.31 -18.55 -12.12
C TRP A 142 -12.94 -18.07 -11.62
N GLN A 143 -11.91 -18.89 -11.72
CA GLN A 143 -10.53 -18.49 -11.39
C GLN A 143 -10.05 -17.29 -12.22
N GLN A 144 -10.41 -17.22 -13.50
CA GLN A 144 -10.08 -16.06 -14.33
C GLN A 144 -10.76 -14.78 -13.83
N TYR A 145 -11.96 -14.92 -13.32
CA TYR A 145 -12.77 -13.81 -12.80
C TYR A 145 -12.31 -13.33 -11.42
N THR A 146 -11.84 -14.21 -10.53
CA THR A 146 -11.51 -13.85 -9.14
C THR A 146 -10.38 -12.80 -9.04
N GLY A 147 -9.44 -12.78 -9.99
CA GLY A 147 -8.37 -11.77 -10.05
C GLY A 147 -8.94 -10.34 -10.22
N PRO A 148 -9.68 -10.05 -11.31
CA PRO A 148 -10.37 -8.77 -11.49
C PRO A 148 -11.33 -8.42 -10.36
N ALA A 149 -12.08 -9.38 -9.81
CA ALA A 149 -12.97 -9.16 -8.67
C ALA A 149 -12.21 -8.65 -7.44
N MET A 150 -11.04 -9.26 -7.13
CA MET A 150 -10.18 -8.81 -6.04
C MET A 150 -9.59 -7.41 -6.34
N ALA A 151 -9.11 -7.16 -7.55
CA ALA A 151 -8.55 -5.87 -7.93
C ALA A 151 -9.61 -4.76 -7.81
N LYS A 152 -10.81 -4.96 -8.34
CA LYS A 152 -11.87 -3.93 -8.34
C LYS A 152 -12.59 -3.79 -7.00
N GLY A 153 -12.87 -4.88 -6.30
CA GLY A 153 -13.56 -4.86 -5.01
C GLY A 153 -12.65 -4.46 -3.85
N PHE A 154 -11.44 -5.01 -3.81
CA PHE A 154 -10.51 -4.74 -2.72
C PHE A 154 -9.60 -3.53 -3.00
N GLU A 155 -8.83 -3.56 -4.09
CA GLU A 155 -7.81 -2.53 -4.31
C GLU A 155 -8.40 -1.20 -4.81
N ASP A 156 -9.38 -1.26 -5.74
CA ASP A 156 -10.00 -0.06 -6.32
C ASP A 156 -11.27 0.41 -5.57
N THR A 157 -11.69 -0.27 -4.52
CA THR A 157 -12.84 0.19 -3.70
C THR A 157 -12.46 0.25 -2.24
N THR A 158 -12.17 -0.90 -1.59
CA THR A 158 -11.93 -0.95 -0.15
C THR A 158 -10.73 -0.11 0.28
N LEU A 159 -9.65 -0.06 -0.51
CA LEU A 159 -8.47 0.75 -0.20
C LEU A 159 -8.71 2.27 -0.26
N TYR A 160 -9.84 2.73 -0.82
CA TYR A 160 -10.27 4.13 -0.78
C TYR A 160 -11.27 4.43 0.35
N ILE A 161 -11.84 3.39 0.97
CA ILE A 161 -12.76 3.51 2.11
C ILE A 161 -12.02 3.37 3.45
N TYR A 162 -11.08 2.43 3.54
CA TYR A 162 -10.34 2.12 4.76
C TYR A 162 -9.12 3.05 4.91
N ASN A 163 -9.27 4.17 5.61
CA ASN A 163 -8.30 5.26 5.67
C ASN A 163 -7.51 5.33 7.00
N ARG A 164 -7.26 4.20 7.68
CA ARG A 164 -6.54 4.19 8.97
C ARG A 164 -5.08 4.64 8.83
N LEU A 165 -4.31 4.01 7.93
CA LEU A 165 -2.96 4.42 7.53
C LEU A 165 -2.79 4.08 6.04
N ILE A 166 -2.97 5.09 5.19
CA ILE A 166 -3.12 4.86 3.75
C ILE A 166 -1.84 4.42 3.04
N SER A 167 -0.67 4.49 3.69
CA SER A 167 0.56 3.88 3.17
C SER A 167 0.51 2.35 3.09
N LEU A 168 -0.39 1.72 3.86
CA LEU A 168 -0.64 0.27 3.82
C LEU A 168 -1.64 -0.12 2.73
N ASN A 169 -2.38 0.86 2.19
CA ASN A 169 -3.37 0.68 1.14
C ASN A 169 -2.66 0.61 -0.21
N GLU A 170 -2.08 -0.55 -0.52
CA GLU A 170 -1.30 -0.73 -1.73
C GLU A 170 -1.62 -2.07 -2.40
N VAL A 171 -1.40 -2.14 -3.72
CA VAL A 171 -1.59 -3.36 -4.51
C VAL A 171 -0.85 -4.53 -3.86
N GLY A 172 -1.55 -5.62 -3.63
CA GLY A 172 -1.02 -6.77 -2.91
C GLY A 172 -0.80 -6.55 -1.40
N GLY A 173 -1.11 -5.35 -0.86
CA GLY A 173 -0.95 -5.00 0.55
C GLY A 173 -2.01 -5.63 1.48
N ASN A 174 -1.84 -5.40 2.78
CA ASN A 174 -2.84 -5.69 3.80
C ASN A 174 -3.03 -4.46 4.70
N PRO A 175 -4.06 -3.65 4.50
CA PRO A 175 -4.28 -2.40 5.24
C PRO A 175 -4.58 -2.62 6.73
N ALA A 176 -5.07 -3.79 7.14
CA ALA A 176 -5.24 -4.14 8.55
C ALA A 176 -3.94 -4.65 9.20
N GLY A 177 -2.90 -4.88 8.42
CA GLY A 177 -1.60 -5.34 8.91
C GLY A 177 -0.89 -4.28 9.75
N ARG A 178 0.00 -4.75 10.63
CA ARG A 178 0.85 -3.87 11.47
C ARG A 178 2.29 -3.76 10.94
N GLY A 179 2.50 -4.07 9.66
CA GLY A 179 3.82 -4.27 9.09
C GLY A 179 4.43 -5.64 9.51
N ILE A 180 5.72 -5.79 9.29
CA ILE A 180 6.48 -6.98 9.69
C ILE A 180 7.63 -6.60 10.62
N SER A 181 8.02 -7.50 11.50
CA SER A 181 9.22 -7.32 12.32
C SER A 181 10.50 -7.44 11.48
N VAL A 182 11.63 -6.96 12.01
CA VAL A 182 12.95 -7.15 11.38
C VAL A 182 13.27 -8.65 11.25
N ALA A 183 12.95 -9.46 12.24
CA ALA A 183 13.12 -10.91 12.19
C ALA A 183 12.31 -11.55 11.05
N GLU A 184 11.05 -11.14 10.88
CA GLU A 184 10.21 -11.64 9.79
C GLU A 184 10.72 -11.16 8.41
N PHE A 185 11.22 -9.91 8.31
CA PHE A 185 11.89 -9.43 7.09
C PHE A 185 13.09 -10.32 6.73
N HIS A 186 13.92 -10.65 7.70
CA HIS A 186 15.06 -11.54 7.49
C HIS A 186 14.62 -12.95 7.09
N ARG A 187 13.64 -13.53 7.79
CA ARG A 187 13.11 -14.87 7.47
C ARG A 187 12.63 -14.93 6.01
N ARG A 188 11.88 -13.91 5.57
CA ARG A 188 11.39 -13.84 4.17
C ARG A 188 12.51 -13.69 3.16
N ASN A 189 13.57 -12.93 3.47
CA ASN A 189 14.72 -12.79 2.58
C ASN A 189 15.55 -14.09 2.49
N VAL A 190 15.73 -14.80 3.60
CA VAL A 190 16.37 -16.14 3.58
C VAL A 190 15.56 -17.12 2.73
N GLU A 191 14.24 -17.14 2.89
CA GLU A 191 13.36 -17.97 2.07
C GLU A 191 13.39 -17.58 0.59
N ARG A 192 13.35 -16.28 0.27
CA ARG A 192 13.45 -15.75 -1.09
C ARG A 192 14.76 -16.17 -1.74
N GLN A 193 15.89 -16.04 -1.05
CA GLN A 193 17.20 -16.48 -1.56
C GLN A 193 17.19 -17.96 -1.94
N LYS A 194 16.54 -18.81 -1.14
CA LYS A 194 16.50 -20.26 -1.37
C LYS A 194 15.57 -20.68 -2.49
N ARG A 195 14.43 -20.02 -2.63
CA ARG A 195 13.33 -20.52 -3.48
C ARG A 195 13.13 -19.73 -4.77
N ILE A 196 13.35 -18.43 -4.74
CA ILE A 196 13.02 -17.50 -5.85
C ILE A 196 14.00 -16.31 -5.88
N SER A 197 15.31 -16.63 -5.94
CA SER A 197 16.40 -15.65 -5.84
C SER A 197 16.40 -14.55 -6.93
N HIS A 198 15.66 -14.76 -8.02
CA HIS A 198 15.53 -13.80 -9.14
C HIS A 198 14.17 -13.08 -9.18
N THR A 199 13.40 -13.10 -8.09
CA THR A 199 12.14 -12.33 -8.03
C THR A 199 12.40 -10.83 -8.12
N MET A 200 11.47 -10.09 -8.73
CA MET A 200 11.56 -8.62 -8.78
C MET A 200 11.22 -8.00 -7.42
N ASN A 201 12.01 -7.02 -7.00
CA ASN A 201 11.79 -6.21 -5.81
C ASN A 201 11.38 -4.80 -6.26
N ALA A 202 10.08 -4.56 -6.42
CA ALA A 202 9.53 -3.26 -6.78
C ALA A 202 8.96 -2.55 -5.54
N THR A 203 9.11 -1.23 -5.49
CA THR A 203 8.52 -0.35 -4.48
C THR A 203 7.52 0.63 -5.09
N SER A 204 7.62 0.91 -6.39
CA SER A 204 6.62 1.62 -7.18
C SER A 204 6.42 0.93 -8.51
N THR A 205 5.21 1.02 -9.06
CA THR A 205 4.84 0.56 -10.41
C THR A 205 3.83 1.56 -11.01
N HIS A 206 3.44 1.32 -12.26
CA HIS A 206 2.38 2.09 -12.91
C HIS A 206 1.00 1.97 -12.22
N ASP A 207 0.83 0.98 -11.34
CA ASP A 207 -0.45 0.65 -10.69
C ASP A 207 -0.42 0.83 -9.17
N THR A 208 0.68 1.29 -8.59
CA THR A 208 0.74 1.60 -7.16
C THR A 208 -0.21 2.75 -6.81
N LYS A 209 -0.91 2.62 -5.68
CA LYS A 209 -1.86 3.64 -5.20
C LYS A 209 -1.16 4.94 -4.83
N ARG A 210 0.10 4.86 -4.44
CA ARG A 210 0.97 6.01 -4.09
C ARG A 210 2.42 5.67 -4.41
N GLY A 211 3.20 6.68 -4.80
CA GLY A 211 4.65 6.57 -5.01
C GLY A 211 5.38 6.10 -3.74
N GLU A 212 6.56 5.52 -3.92
CA GLU A 212 7.36 4.97 -2.82
C GLU A 212 7.72 6.03 -1.76
N ASP A 213 8.03 7.27 -2.18
CA ASP A 213 8.41 8.37 -1.30
C ASP A 213 7.19 8.93 -0.55
N VAL A 214 6.01 8.96 -1.18
CA VAL A 214 4.74 9.31 -0.52
C VAL A 214 4.45 8.36 0.63
N ARG A 215 4.58 7.06 0.39
CA ARG A 215 4.36 6.03 1.42
C ARG A 215 5.42 6.12 2.52
N ALA A 216 6.67 6.40 2.18
CA ALA A 216 7.75 6.58 3.15
C ALA A 216 7.47 7.73 4.11
N ARG A 217 6.90 8.86 3.62
CA ARG A 217 6.46 9.98 4.47
C ARG A 217 5.27 9.62 5.34
N ILE A 218 4.22 9.02 4.78
CA ILE A 218 3.04 8.62 5.55
C ILE A 218 3.41 7.61 6.65
N ASN A 219 4.39 6.75 6.41
CA ASN A 219 4.87 5.79 7.42
C ASN A 219 5.39 6.48 8.69
N VAL A 220 5.92 7.72 8.60
CA VAL A 220 6.38 8.52 9.76
C VAL A 220 5.24 8.77 10.75
N LEU A 221 4.00 8.89 10.28
CA LEU A 221 2.82 9.05 11.14
C LEU A 221 2.67 7.90 12.14
N SER A 222 3.10 6.69 11.77
CA SER A 222 3.09 5.52 12.66
C SER A 222 4.14 5.60 13.78
N GLU A 223 5.13 6.45 13.61
CA GLU A 223 6.17 6.73 14.63
C GLU A 223 5.73 7.81 15.62
N LEU A 224 4.75 8.65 15.22
CA LEU A 224 4.25 9.82 15.94
C LEU A 224 2.72 9.76 16.17
N PRO A 225 2.13 8.63 16.63
CA PRO A 225 0.67 8.43 16.63
C PRO A 225 -0.08 9.42 17.54
N GLY A 226 0.50 9.80 18.68
CA GLY A 226 -0.09 10.78 19.59
C GLY A 226 -0.18 12.16 18.97
N ALA A 227 0.95 12.65 18.40
CA ALA A 227 1.00 13.93 17.71
C ALA A 227 0.01 13.95 16.53
N TRP A 228 0.01 12.90 15.71
CA TRP A 228 -0.92 12.79 14.59
C TRP A 228 -2.39 12.84 15.01
N SER A 229 -2.77 12.08 16.04
CA SER A 229 -4.15 12.08 16.55
C SER A 229 -4.59 13.46 17.05
N MET A 230 -3.70 14.16 17.76
CA MET A 230 -3.96 15.52 18.27
C MET A 230 -4.12 16.52 17.11
N LEU A 231 -3.23 16.48 16.14
CA LEU A 231 -3.25 17.36 14.96
C LEU A 231 -4.53 17.17 14.14
N VAL A 232 -4.89 15.93 13.83
CA VAL A 232 -6.12 15.61 13.08
C VAL A 232 -7.36 16.16 13.77
N LYS A 233 -7.50 15.98 15.09
CA LYS A 233 -8.64 16.54 15.85
C LYS A 233 -8.66 18.06 15.76
N ARG A 234 -7.51 18.72 15.94
CA ARG A 234 -7.38 20.17 15.86
C ARG A 234 -7.71 20.69 14.46
N TRP A 235 -7.17 20.07 13.43
CA TRP A 235 -7.41 20.44 12.03
C TRP A 235 -8.85 20.21 11.59
N SER A 236 -9.46 19.12 12.03
CA SER A 236 -10.87 18.86 11.75
C SER A 236 -11.79 19.93 12.36
N ASN A 237 -11.48 20.38 13.59
CA ASN A 237 -12.22 21.47 14.22
C ASN A 237 -12.04 22.79 13.46
N TRP A 238 -10.82 23.16 13.07
CA TRP A 238 -10.55 24.40 12.32
C TRP A 238 -11.16 24.39 10.91
N ASN A 239 -11.22 23.23 10.27
CA ASN A 239 -11.75 23.09 8.91
C ASN A 239 -13.24 22.76 8.87
N SER A 240 -13.89 22.47 10.00
CA SER A 240 -15.32 22.19 10.05
C SER A 240 -16.19 23.27 9.37
N PRO A 241 -15.95 24.59 9.58
CA PRO A 241 -16.73 25.63 8.91
C PRO A 241 -16.50 25.74 7.40
N ARG A 242 -15.44 25.09 6.88
CA ARG A 242 -15.09 25.08 5.44
C ARG A 242 -15.71 23.92 4.68
N LYS A 243 -16.40 23.02 5.36
CA LYS A 243 -17.06 21.86 4.73
C LYS A 243 -18.43 22.26 4.22
N PRO A 244 -18.68 22.19 2.89
CA PRO A 244 -20.04 22.28 2.37
C PRO A 244 -20.94 21.21 2.98
N VAL A 245 -22.22 21.53 3.14
CA VAL A 245 -23.22 20.60 3.67
C VAL A 245 -24.16 20.20 2.53
N LEU A 246 -24.23 18.91 2.23
CA LEU A 246 -25.08 18.34 1.19
C LEU A 246 -26.00 17.30 1.82
N ASP A 247 -27.32 17.49 1.66
CA ASP A 247 -28.35 16.62 2.24
C ASP A 247 -28.21 16.45 3.76
N GLY A 248 -27.80 17.53 4.45
CA GLY A 248 -27.60 17.54 5.90
C GLY A 248 -26.29 16.90 6.38
N LEU A 249 -25.43 16.44 5.47
CA LEU A 249 -24.15 15.82 5.79
C LEU A 249 -22.96 16.65 5.29
N PRO A 250 -21.87 16.77 6.08
CA PRO A 250 -20.68 17.49 5.64
C PRO A 250 -19.96 16.76 4.49
N ALA A 251 -19.36 17.52 3.58
CA ALA A 251 -18.51 17.04 2.50
C ALA A 251 -17.12 17.73 2.58
N PRO A 252 -16.01 16.96 2.78
CA PRO A 252 -15.98 15.52 3.02
C PRO A 252 -16.48 15.10 4.39
N GLY A 253 -16.96 13.83 4.52
CA GLY A 253 -17.12 13.19 5.82
C GLY A 253 -15.76 12.86 6.47
N ALA A 254 -15.77 12.38 7.72
CA ALA A 254 -14.55 12.14 8.51
C ALA A 254 -13.51 11.22 7.81
N ALA A 255 -13.96 10.16 7.14
CA ALA A 255 -13.05 9.25 6.42
C ALA A 255 -12.39 9.93 5.21
N GLY A 256 -13.14 10.72 4.43
CA GLY A 256 -12.61 11.50 3.32
C GLY A 256 -11.63 12.59 3.78
N GLU A 257 -11.94 13.28 4.86
CA GLU A 257 -11.04 14.26 5.49
C GLU A 257 -9.72 13.62 5.93
N MET A 258 -9.77 12.44 6.57
CA MET A 258 -8.59 11.68 6.97
C MET A 258 -7.73 11.26 5.76
N LEU A 259 -8.37 10.85 4.64
CA LEU A 259 -7.70 10.56 3.39
C LEU A 259 -6.96 11.78 2.84
N ILE A 260 -7.61 12.96 2.85
CA ILE A 260 -7.02 14.22 2.38
C ILE A 260 -5.81 14.59 3.24
N TYR A 261 -5.93 14.57 4.57
CA TYR A 261 -4.82 14.94 5.45
C TYR A 261 -3.61 14.01 5.32
N GLN A 262 -3.81 12.71 5.21
CA GLN A 262 -2.71 11.78 4.98
C GLN A 262 -2.11 11.94 3.57
N THR A 263 -2.91 12.28 2.58
CA THR A 263 -2.43 12.55 1.21
C THR A 263 -1.59 13.81 1.18
N LEU A 264 -2.03 14.87 1.87
CA LEU A 264 -1.24 16.09 2.07
C LEU A 264 0.10 15.77 2.76
N ALA A 265 0.07 15.03 3.86
CA ALA A 265 1.26 14.63 4.62
C ALA A 265 2.29 13.88 3.76
N GLY A 266 1.81 12.99 2.87
CA GLY A 266 2.68 12.18 2.03
C GLY A 266 3.18 12.89 0.76
N ALA A 267 2.33 13.66 0.10
CA ALA A 267 2.56 14.14 -1.26
C ALA A 267 2.89 15.64 -1.36
N TRP A 268 2.94 16.38 -0.25
CA TRP A 268 3.26 17.80 -0.26
C TRP A 268 4.62 18.06 -0.93
N PRO A 269 4.70 19.02 -1.88
CA PRO A 269 5.93 19.35 -2.59
C PRO A 269 7.03 19.87 -1.64
N LEU A 270 8.29 19.67 -2.03
CA LEU A 270 9.44 20.25 -1.32
C LEU A 270 9.74 21.68 -1.79
N ARG A 271 9.32 22.03 -3.02
CA ARG A 271 9.51 23.35 -3.61
C ARG A 271 8.19 24.09 -3.65
N GLU A 272 8.21 25.37 -3.28
CA GLU A 272 7.00 26.21 -3.27
C GLU A 272 6.40 26.39 -4.68
N GLU A 273 7.27 26.43 -5.70
CA GLU A 273 6.86 26.55 -7.11
C GLU A 273 5.99 25.38 -7.60
N ASP A 274 6.10 24.21 -6.97
CA ASP A 274 5.31 23.02 -7.34
C ASP A 274 3.93 22.98 -6.64
N VAL A 275 3.67 23.86 -5.67
CA VAL A 275 2.43 23.85 -4.87
C VAL A 275 1.18 24.11 -5.73
N PRO A 276 1.16 25.07 -6.68
CA PRO A 276 -0.03 25.28 -7.52
C PRO A 276 -0.37 24.03 -8.34
N SER A 277 0.61 23.41 -8.98
CA SER A 277 0.42 22.15 -9.72
C SER A 277 -0.06 21.01 -8.82
N PHE A 278 0.49 20.90 -7.62
CA PHE A 278 0.07 19.90 -6.64
C PHE A 278 -1.40 20.06 -6.21
N ARG A 279 -1.89 21.29 -6.03
CA ARG A 279 -3.29 21.55 -5.67
C ARG A 279 -4.26 20.97 -6.71
N GLU A 280 -4.00 21.19 -7.98
CA GLU A 280 -4.84 20.64 -9.05
C GLU A 280 -4.78 19.11 -9.11
N ARG A 281 -3.61 18.53 -8.93
CA ARG A 281 -3.43 17.09 -8.83
C ARG A 281 -4.18 16.50 -7.64
N LEU A 282 -4.17 17.18 -6.49
CA LEU A 282 -4.88 16.74 -5.29
C LEU A 282 -6.39 16.77 -5.49
N LYS A 283 -6.95 17.83 -6.11
CA LYS A 283 -8.37 17.91 -6.46
C LYS A 283 -8.78 16.72 -7.34
N ALA A 284 -8.08 16.51 -8.45
CA ALA A 284 -8.34 15.39 -9.35
C ALA A 284 -8.24 14.02 -8.63
N TYR A 285 -7.27 13.87 -7.74
CA TYR A 285 -7.11 12.66 -6.93
C TYR A 285 -8.28 12.44 -5.96
N VAL A 286 -8.73 13.48 -5.26
CA VAL A 286 -9.82 13.36 -4.27
C VAL A 286 -11.13 12.97 -4.94
N VAL A 287 -11.45 13.56 -6.10
CA VAL A 287 -12.60 13.17 -6.92
C VAL A 287 -12.48 11.71 -7.37
N LYS A 288 -11.33 11.32 -7.93
CA LYS A 288 -11.09 9.92 -8.29
C LYS A 288 -11.26 8.97 -7.10
N ALA A 289 -10.67 9.30 -5.96
CA ALA A 289 -10.76 8.48 -4.74
C ALA A 289 -12.22 8.31 -4.26
N ALA A 290 -13.03 9.38 -4.36
CA ALA A 290 -14.44 9.35 -4.02
C ALA A 290 -15.25 8.46 -4.98
N ARG A 291 -14.98 8.55 -6.30
CA ARG A 291 -15.62 7.68 -7.32
C ARG A 291 -15.27 6.22 -7.13
N GLU A 292 -14.01 5.91 -6.80
CA GLU A 292 -13.56 4.54 -6.51
C GLU A 292 -14.15 4.00 -5.20
N ALA A 293 -14.32 4.84 -4.19
CA ALA A 293 -14.97 4.47 -2.94
C ALA A 293 -16.45 4.11 -3.11
N LYS A 294 -17.14 4.64 -4.12
CA LYS A 294 -18.55 4.34 -4.49
C LYS A 294 -19.56 4.60 -3.36
N LEU A 295 -19.28 5.53 -2.44
CA LEU A 295 -20.13 5.80 -1.30
C LEU A 295 -21.16 6.90 -1.59
N ARG A 296 -20.75 8.01 -2.22
CA ARG A 296 -21.59 9.18 -2.52
C ARG A 296 -21.52 9.62 -3.99
N THR A 297 -20.57 9.10 -4.73
CA THR A 297 -20.37 9.27 -6.17
C THR A 297 -19.71 8.02 -6.73
N ASN A 298 -19.81 7.77 -8.02
CA ASN A 298 -19.15 6.67 -8.69
C ASN A 298 -18.93 6.99 -10.19
N TRP A 299 -18.24 6.10 -10.92
CA TRP A 299 -17.93 6.32 -12.34
C TRP A 299 -19.15 6.21 -13.28
N LEU A 300 -20.20 5.48 -12.88
CA LEU A 300 -21.40 5.25 -13.70
C LEU A 300 -22.46 6.33 -13.46
N ASP A 301 -22.52 6.85 -12.23
CA ASP A 301 -23.47 7.86 -11.78
C ASP A 301 -22.72 8.89 -10.92
N PRO A 302 -22.00 9.84 -11.55
CA PRO A 302 -21.24 10.87 -10.84
C PRO A 302 -22.19 11.86 -10.13
N CYS A 303 -21.91 12.16 -8.87
CA CYS A 303 -22.60 13.21 -8.11
C CYS A 303 -21.77 14.50 -8.19
N GLU A 304 -22.02 15.34 -9.18
CA GLU A 304 -21.27 16.58 -9.42
C GLU A 304 -21.29 17.52 -8.21
N ALA A 305 -22.41 17.61 -7.50
CA ALA A 305 -22.51 18.43 -6.29
C ALA A 305 -21.55 17.96 -5.19
N TYR A 306 -21.42 16.63 -4.99
CA TYR A 306 -20.50 16.09 -4.00
C TYR A 306 -19.03 16.24 -4.43
N GLU A 307 -18.74 16.02 -5.69
CA GLU A 307 -17.39 16.19 -6.26
C GLU A 307 -16.92 17.64 -6.18
N GLY A 308 -17.80 18.58 -6.56
CA GLY A 308 -17.53 20.02 -6.43
C GLY A 308 -17.30 20.44 -4.97
N ALA A 309 -18.07 19.90 -4.03
CA ALA A 309 -17.88 20.18 -2.60
C ALA A 309 -16.51 19.65 -2.08
N LEU A 310 -16.01 18.54 -2.62
CA LEU A 310 -14.67 18.04 -2.28
C LEU A 310 -13.56 18.97 -2.80
N GLU A 311 -13.70 19.45 -4.04
CA GLU A 311 -12.74 20.40 -4.66
C GLU A 311 -12.76 21.75 -3.93
N GLU A 312 -13.95 22.25 -3.57
CA GLU A 312 -14.13 23.46 -2.78
C GLU A 312 -13.45 23.35 -1.42
N PHE A 313 -13.68 22.23 -0.71
CA PHE A 313 -13.01 21.98 0.57
C PHE A 313 -11.48 21.96 0.43
N VAL A 314 -10.92 21.26 -0.57
CA VAL A 314 -9.48 21.26 -0.82
C VAL A 314 -8.97 22.66 -1.11
N THR A 315 -9.69 23.45 -1.89
CA THR A 315 -9.33 24.83 -2.20
C THR A 315 -9.30 25.68 -0.93
N ALA A 316 -10.36 25.60 -0.11
CA ALA A 316 -10.50 26.40 1.09
C ALA A 316 -9.45 26.08 2.17
N ILE A 317 -9.09 24.81 2.37
CA ILE A 317 -8.06 24.44 3.35
C ILE A 317 -6.64 24.79 2.90
N LEU A 318 -6.40 24.94 1.59
CA LEU A 318 -5.09 25.26 1.02
C LEU A 318 -4.96 26.73 0.61
N GLU A 319 -5.97 27.56 0.91
CA GLU A 319 -5.91 29.00 0.62
C GLU A 319 -4.77 29.66 1.43
N PRO A 320 -3.79 30.32 0.76
CA PRO A 320 -2.71 31.00 1.46
C PRO A 320 -3.21 32.31 2.09
N SER A 321 -3.55 32.25 3.37
CA SER A 321 -4.02 33.39 4.15
C SER A 321 -3.38 33.37 5.55
N PRO A 322 -3.06 34.53 6.12
CA PRO A 322 -2.63 34.63 7.52
C PRO A 322 -3.64 34.07 8.53
N GLU A 323 -4.92 34.03 8.20
CA GLU A 323 -5.98 33.48 9.03
C GLU A 323 -6.12 31.96 8.89
N ASN A 324 -5.45 31.36 7.90
CA ASN A 324 -5.52 29.90 7.67
C ASN A 324 -4.61 29.13 8.63
N ARG A 325 -5.07 29.02 9.89
CA ARG A 325 -4.35 28.29 10.95
C ARG A 325 -4.02 26.84 10.58
N PHE A 326 -4.91 26.18 9.85
CA PHE A 326 -4.67 24.80 9.40
C PHE A 326 -3.42 24.74 8.52
N LEU A 327 -3.34 25.57 7.49
CA LEU A 327 -2.23 25.52 6.54
C LEU A 327 -0.89 25.82 7.21
N GLN A 328 -0.86 26.81 8.11
CA GLN A 328 0.35 27.16 8.86
C GLN A 328 0.84 26.01 9.73
N ASP A 329 -0.06 25.42 10.53
CA ASP A 329 0.24 24.32 11.43
C ASP A 329 0.62 23.03 10.65
N PHE A 330 -0.06 22.78 9.52
CA PHE A 330 0.27 21.69 8.62
C PHE A 330 1.66 21.84 8.01
N LEU A 331 2.01 23.02 7.50
CA LEU A 331 3.32 23.29 6.89
C LEU A 331 4.47 23.08 7.87
N GLU A 332 4.28 23.45 9.14
CA GLU A 332 5.28 23.21 10.17
C GLU A 332 5.46 21.71 10.47
N PHE A 333 4.36 20.98 10.63
CA PHE A 333 4.43 19.53 10.85
C PHE A 333 4.98 18.78 9.62
N GLN A 334 4.66 19.25 8.42
CA GLN A 334 5.08 18.65 7.16
C GLN A 334 6.61 18.64 7.00
N LYS A 335 7.33 19.67 7.50
CA LYS A 335 8.80 19.69 7.49
C LYS A 335 9.39 18.46 8.20
N THR A 336 8.83 18.13 9.38
CA THR A 336 9.20 16.92 10.12
C THR A 336 8.95 15.65 9.33
N LEU A 337 7.75 15.55 8.73
CA LEU A 337 7.39 14.38 7.92
C LEU A 337 8.27 14.24 6.67
N ALA A 338 8.61 15.36 6.02
CA ALA A 338 9.44 15.36 4.82
C ALA A 338 10.85 14.84 5.13
N TYR A 339 11.47 15.33 6.19
CA TYR A 339 12.82 14.91 6.58
C TYR A 339 12.90 13.43 6.94
N PHE A 340 12.06 12.98 7.89
CA PHE A 340 12.07 11.57 8.29
C PHE A 340 11.56 10.64 7.21
N GLY A 341 10.66 11.12 6.37
CA GLY A 341 10.22 10.41 5.16
C GLY A 341 11.35 10.20 4.16
N ALA A 342 12.21 11.19 3.96
CA ALA A 342 13.41 11.07 3.13
C ALA A 342 14.38 10.01 3.69
N LEU A 343 14.63 9.98 5.00
CA LEU A 343 15.45 8.93 5.62
C LEU A 343 14.85 7.53 5.45
N ASN A 344 13.52 7.40 5.60
CA ASN A 344 12.82 6.15 5.36
C ASN A 344 12.92 5.71 3.89
N ALA A 345 12.81 6.65 2.94
CA ALA A 345 12.94 6.38 1.51
C ALA A 345 14.35 5.92 1.14
N LEU A 346 15.40 6.55 1.66
CA LEU A 346 16.79 6.14 1.45
C LEU A 346 17.03 4.72 2.00
N SER A 347 16.53 4.43 3.20
CA SER A 347 16.60 3.08 3.79
C SER A 347 15.88 2.04 2.93
N GLN A 348 14.67 2.36 2.45
CA GLN A 348 13.89 1.49 1.55
C GLN A 348 14.64 1.19 0.25
N VAL A 349 15.25 2.19 -0.37
CA VAL A 349 16.05 2.05 -1.59
C VAL A 349 17.26 1.15 -1.34
N LEU A 350 18.01 1.38 -0.26
CA LEU A 350 19.15 0.55 0.09
C LEU A 350 18.76 -0.91 0.31
N LEU A 351 17.70 -1.16 1.09
CA LEU A 351 17.18 -2.50 1.35
C LEU A 351 16.68 -3.17 0.06
N LYS A 352 16.02 -2.42 -0.84
CA LYS A 352 15.56 -2.94 -2.15
C LYS A 352 16.72 -3.41 -3.01
N ILE A 353 17.79 -2.61 -3.11
CA ILE A 353 18.95 -2.93 -3.93
C ILE A 353 19.74 -4.13 -3.38
N ALA A 354 19.88 -4.21 -2.06
CA ALA A 354 20.78 -5.16 -1.42
C ALA A 354 20.12 -6.51 -1.08
N SER A 355 18.78 -6.55 -0.94
CA SER A 355 18.04 -7.80 -0.67
C SER A 355 18.14 -8.81 -1.80
N PRO A 356 17.94 -10.12 -1.52
CA PRO A 356 17.78 -11.14 -2.57
C PRO A 356 16.65 -10.76 -3.53
N GLY A 357 16.88 -10.93 -4.82
CA GLY A 357 15.98 -10.51 -5.88
C GLY A 357 16.64 -9.53 -6.85
N VAL A 358 15.87 -9.06 -7.81
CA VAL A 358 16.26 -8.04 -8.80
C VAL A 358 15.59 -6.73 -8.44
N PRO A 359 16.34 -5.68 -8.07
CA PRO A 359 15.75 -4.39 -7.73
C PRO A 359 15.16 -3.73 -8.98
N ASP A 360 13.89 -3.36 -8.91
CA ASP A 360 13.18 -2.61 -9.95
C ASP A 360 13.00 -1.15 -9.55
N PHE A 361 13.09 -0.25 -10.52
CA PHE A 361 12.91 1.18 -10.36
C PHE A 361 11.86 1.69 -11.35
N TYR A 362 10.74 2.12 -10.82
CA TYR A 362 9.74 2.78 -11.64
C TYR A 362 10.27 4.14 -12.10
N GLN A 363 9.94 4.52 -13.33
CA GLN A 363 10.38 5.79 -13.95
C GLN A 363 10.17 6.98 -12.99
N GLY A 364 11.18 7.83 -12.87
CA GLY A 364 11.16 9.04 -12.05
C GLY A 364 11.54 8.82 -10.58
N THR A 365 11.66 7.57 -10.10
CA THR A 365 11.99 7.29 -8.70
C THR A 365 13.48 7.43 -8.37
N GLU A 366 14.28 7.87 -9.31
CA GLU A 366 15.70 8.19 -9.12
C GLU A 366 15.90 9.44 -8.25
N LEU A 367 14.95 10.38 -8.33
CA LEU A 367 14.82 11.54 -7.44
C LEU A 367 13.59 11.38 -6.56
N TRP A 368 13.26 12.39 -5.75
CA TRP A 368 12.01 12.39 -4.99
C TRP A 368 10.80 12.43 -5.91
N THR A 369 9.88 11.49 -5.71
CA THR A 369 8.67 11.37 -6.51
C THR A 369 7.44 11.31 -5.61
N PHE A 370 6.67 12.41 -5.56
CA PHE A 370 5.45 12.50 -4.75
C PHE A 370 4.21 12.32 -5.61
N SER A 371 4.19 11.21 -6.37
CA SER A 371 3.07 10.85 -7.23
C SER A 371 1.98 10.11 -6.45
N LEU A 372 0.75 10.40 -6.85
CA LEU A 372 -0.47 9.71 -6.44
C LEU A 372 -0.77 8.56 -7.43
N VAL A 373 -1.95 7.97 -7.35
CA VAL A 373 -2.39 6.91 -8.28
C VAL A 373 -2.50 7.44 -9.71
N ASP A 374 -2.54 6.54 -10.69
CA ASP A 374 -2.75 6.90 -12.10
C ASP A 374 -3.95 7.87 -12.30
N PRO A 375 -3.87 8.79 -13.24
CA PRO A 375 -2.79 9.03 -14.21
C PRO A 375 -1.59 9.82 -13.66
N ASP A 376 -1.61 10.26 -12.41
CA ASP A 376 -0.59 11.14 -11.83
C ASP A 376 0.82 10.51 -11.83
N ASN A 377 0.94 9.21 -11.55
CA ASN A 377 2.19 8.47 -11.57
C ASN A 377 2.73 8.15 -12.99
N ARG A 378 1.99 8.53 -14.04
CA ARG A 378 2.36 8.31 -15.45
C ARG A 378 2.77 9.60 -16.16
N ARG A 379 2.99 10.68 -15.42
CA ARG A 379 3.49 11.94 -15.98
C ARG A 379 4.87 11.74 -16.62
N PRO A 380 5.18 12.50 -17.67
CA PRO A 380 6.51 12.47 -18.32
C PRO A 380 7.63 12.69 -17.30
N VAL A 381 8.74 12.00 -17.50
CA VAL A 381 9.95 12.12 -16.67
C VAL A 381 11.06 12.78 -17.49
N ASP A 382 11.67 13.83 -16.94
CA ASP A 382 12.84 14.45 -17.54
C ASP A 382 14.10 13.61 -17.27
N PHE A 383 14.42 12.73 -18.22
CA PHE A 383 15.63 11.91 -18.15
C PHE A 383 16.89 12.72 -18.47
N GLY A 384 16.76 13.85 -19.19
CA GLY A 384 17.87 14.77 -19.47
C GLY A 384 18.39 15.42 -18.19
N GLU A 385 17.50 15.95 -17.35
CA GLU A 385 17.83 16.47 -16.02
C GLU A 385 18.58 15.41 -15.19
N ARG A 386 18.05 14.19 -15.13
CA ARG A 386 18.67 13.10 -14.34
C ARG A 386 20.07 12.73 -14.81
N ALA A 387 20.25 12.70 -16.13
CA ALA A 387 21.57 12.44 -16.72
C ALA A 387 22.57 13.54 -16.38
N ALA A 388 22.17 14.81 -16.46
CA ALA A 388 22.98 15.97 -16.13
C ALA A 388 23.37 15.96 -14.64
N LEU A 389 22.39 15.71 -13.73
CA LEU A 389 22.63 15.59 -12.29
C LEU A 389 23.61 14.45 -11.98
N LEU A 390 23.47 13.29 -12.64
CA LEU A 390 24.38 12.18 -12.43
C LEU A 390 25.81 12.49 -12.91
N ALA A 391 25.96 13.22 -14.03
CA ALA A 391 27.27 13.66 -14.51
C ALA A 391 27.92 14.62 -13.50
N ALA A 392 27.20 15.61 -13.03
CA ALA A 392 27.67 16.55 -12.00
C ALA A 392 28.08 15.84 -10.68
N LEU A 393 27.30 14.85 -10.23
CA LEU A 393 27.64 14.07 -9.03
C LEU A 393 28.94 13.28 -9.18
N ARG A 394 29.25 12.79 -10.38
CA ARG A 394 30.53 12.11 -10.66
C ARG A 394 31.71 13.06 -10.60
N GLU A 395 31.58 14.22 -11.22
CA GLU A 395 32.60 15.28 -11.18
C GLU A 395 32.84 15.77 -9.74
N GLU A 396 31.78 16.02 -8.97
CA GLU A 396 31.89 16.41 -7.57
C GLU A 396 32.56 15.31 -6.71
N GLU A 397 32.28 14.04 -6.95
CA GLU A 397 32.93 12.92 -6.24
C GLU A 397 34.43 12.84 -6.56
N GLU A 398 34.80 13.02 -7.83
CA GLU A 398 36.20 12.99 -8.27
C GLU A 398 36.99 14.15 -7.67
N ALA A 399 36.39 15.34 -7.58
CA ALA A 399 37.03 16.53 -7.04
C ALA A 399 37.15 16.55 -5.51
N GLY A 400 36.11 16.10 -4.80
CA GLY A 400 35.99 16.28 -3.33
C GLY A 400 36.01 14.99 -2.51
N GLY A 401 35.89 13.83 -3.17
CA GLY A 401 35.82 12.53 -2.52
C GLY A 401 34.44 12.16 -1.98
N ARG A 402 34.24 10.87 -1.77
CA ARG A 402 32.92 10.28 -1.43
C ARG A 402 32.32 10.79 -0.13
N ALA A 403 33.12 10.90 0.93
CA ALA A 403 32.63 11.28 2.25
C ALA A 403 32.16 12.73 2.30
N ALA A 404 32.93 13.64 1.67
CA ALA A 404 32.57 15.05 1.60
C ALA A 404 31.30 15.25 0.77
N LEU A 405 31.18 14.57 -0.38
CA LEU A 405 29.99 14.61 -1.21
C LEU A 405 28.77 14.06 -0.48
N ALA A 406 28.86 12.90 0.17
CA ALA A 406 27.76 12.32 0.92
C ALA A 406 27.24 13.27 2.02
N LYS A 407 28.15 13.93 2.77
CA LYS A 407 27.79 14.92 3.77
C LYS A 407 27.09 16.13 3.16
N LYS A 408 27.59 16.66 2.04
CA LYS A 408 26.98 17.76 1.29
C LYS A 408 25.55 17.41 0.84
N LEU A 409 25.39 16.22 0.24
CA LEU A 409 24.09 15.75 -0.27
C LEU A 409 23.07 15.50 0.84
N LEU A 410 23.50 15.04 2.02
CA LEU A 410 22.63 14.91 3.19
C LEU A 410 22.21 16.27 3.74
N GLY A 411 23.08 17.28 3.67
CA GLY A 411 22.75 18.64 4.09
C GLY A 411 21.79 19.38 3.14
N GLY A 412 21.74 18.99 1.86
CA GLY A 412 20.81 19.53 0.86
C GLY A 412 19.88 18.43 0.30
N TRP A 413 19.38 17.58 1.17
CA TRP A 413 18.62 16.38 0.79
C TRP A 413 17.36 16.68 -0.03
N GLU A 414 16.82 17.89 0.07
CA GLU A 414 15.55 18.32 -0.55
C GLU A 414 15.59 18.22 -2.07
N ASP A 415 16.75 18.42 -2.69
CA ASP A 415 16.90 18.37 -4.15
C ASP A 415 16.88 16.95 -4.75
N GLY A 416 16.89 15.92 -3.91
CA GLY A 416 16.81 14.50 -4.32
C GLY A 416 18.12 13.90 -4.81
N ARG A 417 19.18 14.68 -5.01
CA ARG A 417 20.49 14.18 -5.48
C ARG A 417 21.08 13.11 -4.55
N VAL A 418 20.80 13.18 -3.25
CA VAL A 418 21.20 12.16 -2.28
C VAL A 418 20.62 10.78 -2.63
N LYS A 419 19.36 10.72 -3.08
CA LYS A 419 18.72 9.46 -3.50
C LYS A 419 19.34 8.93 -4.78
N LEU A 420 19.53 9.79 -5.78
CA LEU A 420 20.18 9.46 -7.04
C LEU A 420 21.60 8.92 -6.80
N TYR A 421 22.37 9.58 -5.94
CA TYR A 421 23.72 9.17 -5.60
C TYR A 421 23.75 7.80 -4.89
N LEU A 422 22.84 7.57 -3.94
CA LEU A 422 22.70 6.27 -3.28
C LEU A 422 22.38 5.15 -4.28
N ILE A 423 21.42 5.38 -5.17
CA ILE A 423 21.03 4.41 -6.22
C ILE A 423 22.23 4.12 -7.12
N TYR A 424 22.91 5.16 -7.61
CA TYR A 424 24.08 5.04 -8.47
C TYR A 424 25.16 4.19 -7.80
N LYS A 425 25.56 4.52 -6.58
CA LYS A 425 26.64 3.82 -5.87
C LYS A 425 26.27 2.37 -5.54
N ALA A 426 25.06 2.16 -5.04
CA ALA A 426 24.60 0.82 -4.64
C ALA A 426 24.40 -0.11 -5.85
N LEU A 427 23.89 0.39 -6.97
CA LEU A 427 23.76 -0.40 -8.20
C LEU A 427 25.12 -0.71 -8.84
N HIS A 428 26.06 0.25 -8.80
CA HIS A 428 27.43 -0.01 -9.26
C HIS A 428 28.13 -1.06 -8.40
N LEU A 429 28.00 -1.00 -7.08
CA LEU A 429 28.52 -2.06 -6.20
C LEU A 429 27.87 -3.40 -6.51
N ARG A 430 26.56 -3.44 -6.69
CA ARG A 430 25.84 -4.66 -7.07
C ARG A 430 26.32 -5.23 -8.41
N ARG A 431 26.56 -4.36 -9.40
CA ARG A 431 27.06 -4.75 -10.73
C ARG A 431 28.47 -5.30 -10.65
N SER A 432 29.39 -4.63 -9.95
CA SER A 432 30.77 -5.06 -9.79
C SER A 432 30.91 -6.36 -8.98
N SER A 433 29.99 -6.58 -8.03
CA SER A 433 29.92 -7.76 -7.18
C SER A 433 28.75 -8.70 -7.55
N ARG A 434 28.45 -8.81 -8.87
CA ARG A 434 27.26 -9.49 -9.38
C ARG A 434 27.05 -10.88 -8.77
N LYS A 435 28.08 -11.74 -8.80
CA LYS A 435 28.02 -13.11 -8.26
C LYS A 435 27.64 -13.13 -6.77
N LEU A 436 28.15 -12.17 -6.00
CA LEU A 436 27.83 -12.05 -4.58
C LEU A 436 26.34 -11.76 -4.35
N PHE A 437 25.74 -10.87 -5.15
CA PHE A 437 24.32 -10.53 -5.00
C PHE A 437 23.37 -11.57 -5.60
N GLU A 438 23.76 -12.29 -6.64
CA GLU A 438 22.96 -13.35 -7.25
C GLU A 438 23.01 -14.66 -6.46
N ASN A 439 24.23 -15.12 -6.11
CA ASN A 439 24.46 -16.45 -5.55
C ASN A 439 24.86 -16.42 -4.07
N GLY A 440 25.26 -15.26 -3.55
CA GLY A 440 25.72 -15.13 -2.17
C GLY A 440 24.62 -15.39 -1.15
N GLU A 441 25.03 -15.92 -0.02
CA GLU A 441 24.18 -16.17 1.14
C GLU A 441 23.64 -14.85 1.71
N TYR A 442 22.40 -14.88 2.21
CA TYR A 442 21.82 -13.80 3.00
C TYR A 442 21.92 -14.16 4.48
N ILE A 443 22.68 -13.40 5.23
CA ILE A 443 22.94 -13.63 6.65
C ILE A 443 22.36 -12.48 7.45
N PRO A 444 21.29 -12.69 8.26
CA PRO A 444 20.80 -11.68 9.19
C PRO A 444 21.89 -11.25 10.18
N VAL A 445 21.94 -9.95 10.48
CA VAL A 445 22.80 -9.39 11.53
C VAL A 445 21.90 -8.83 12.62
N GLU A 446 22.03 -9.36 13.83
CA GLU A 446 21.31 -8.87 14.97
C GLU A 446 22.01 -7.62 15.54
N ALA A 447 21.27 -6.52 15.61
CA ALA A 447 21.74 -5.31 16.27
C ALA A 447 21.60 -5.44 17.78
N VAL A 448 22.63 -5.04 18.52
CA VAL A 448 22.68 -5.05 19.99
C VAL A 448 22.75 -3.64 20.57
N GLY A 449 22.47 -3.49 21.87
CA GLY A 449 22.51 -2.22 22.57
C GLY A 449 21.16 -1.48 22.63
N ALA A 450 21.15 -0.30 23.25
CA ALA A 450 19.93 0.47 23.52
C ALA A 450 19.17 0.85 22.24
N ARG A 451 19.87 1.12 21.14
CA ARG A 451 19.28 1.56 19.86
C ARG A 451 19.06 0.42 18.86
N ARG A 452 19.11 -0.85 19.28
CA ARG A 452 18.98 -2.03 18.39
C ARG A 452 17.70 -2.04 17.54
N ARG A 453 16.62 -1.43 18.02
CA ARG A 453 15.35 -1.35 17.29
C ARG A 453 15.38 -0.40 16.09
N HIS A 454 16.39 0.47 16.01
CA HIS A 454 16.52 1.52 14.99
C HIS A 454 17.43 1.13 13.82
N VAL A 455 17.81 -0.13 13.72
CA VAL A 455 18.65 -0.65 12.64
C VAL A 455 18.07 -1.94 12.08
N CYS A 456 18.14 -2.07 10.76
CA CYS A 456 17.95 -3.33 10.04
C CYS A 456 19.27 -3.65 9.32
N ALA A 457 19.92 -4.77 9.67
CA ALA A 457 21.22 -5.10 9.12
C ALA A 457 21.32 -6.55 8.67
N PHE A 458 22.08 -6.80 7.60
CA PHE A 458 22.41 -8.13 7.10
C PHE A 458 23.69 -8.12 6.29
N ILE A 459 24.24 -9.30 6.07
CA ILE A 459 25.43 -9.52 5.22
C ILE A 459 25.01 -10.31 3.97
N ARG A 460 25.55 -9.93 2.82
CA ARG A 460 25.63 -10.78 1.64
C ARG A 460 27.03 -11.36 1.60
N ARG A 461 27.18 -12.69 1.51
CA ARG A 461 28.48 -13.37 1.53
C ARG A 461 28.56 -14.44 0.45
N LEU A 462 29.67 -14.44 -0.26
CA LEU A 462 30.05 -15.50 -1.19
C LEU A 462 31.57 -15.75 -1.02
N GLU A 463 31.92 -16.90 -0.53
CA GLU A 463 33.33 -17.27 -0.22
C GLU A 463 33.99 -16.21 0.70
N ASN A 464 35.08 -15.59 0.24
CA ASN A 464 35.79 -14.53 0.97
C ASN A 464 35.27 -13.11 0.71
N SER A 465 34.28 -12.97 -0.17
CA SER A 465 33.65 -11.68 -0.51
C SER A 465 32.39 -11.47 0.31
N TRP A 466 32.26 -10.29 0.91
CA TRP A 466 31.07 -9.94 1.67
C TRP A 466 30.75 -8.44 1.63
N VAL A 467 29.49 -8.12 1.80
CA VAL A 467 28.98 -6.76 1.93
C VAL A 467 28.04 -6.70 3.14
N LEU A 468 28.36 -5.82 4.09
CA LEU A 468 27.46 -5.47 5.19
C LEU A 468 26.50 -4.37 4.73
N VAL A 469 25.22 -4.60 4.97
CA VAL A 469 24.14 -3.63 4.74
C VAL A 469 23.51 -3.27 6.09
N ALA A 470 23.46 -1.97 6.39
CA ALA A 470 22.81 -1.45 7.59
C ALA A 470 21.94 -0.25 7.21
N ALA A 471 20.66 -0.33 7.47
CA ALA A 471 19.68 0.70 7.18
C ALA A 471 19.03 1.20 8.48
N PRO A 472 18.97 2.53 8.71
CA PRO A 472 18.22 3.09 9.82
C PRO A 472 16.72 2.87 9.63
N ARG A 473 16.00 2.81 10.73
CA ARG A 473 14.53 2.74 10.76
C ARG A 473 13.99 3.41 12.02
N LEU A 474 12.74 3.83 11.96
CA LEU A 474 12.08 4.53 13.08
C LEU A 474 12.89 5.76 13.54
N ALA A 475 13.36 6.54 12.56
CA ALA A 475 14.27 7.68 12.82
C ALA A 475 13.57 8.83 13.54
N ALA A 476 12.30 9.10 13.26
CA ALA A 476 11.52 10.11 13.94
C ALA A 476 11.36 9.77 15.44
N ARG A 477 11.10 8.51 15.75
CA ARG A 477 10.98 8.05 17.14
C ARG A 477 12.32 8.11 17.89
N LEU A 478 13.43 7.75 17.21
CA LEU A 478 14.76 7.84 17.78
C LEU A 478 15.12 9.29 18.13
N TYR A 479 14.81 10.23 17.25
CA TYR A 479 15.04 11.65 17.44
C TYR A 479 14.22 12.20 18.62
N ALA A 480 12.93 11.91 18.64
CA ALA A 480 12.04 12.33 19.71
C ALA A 480 12.46 11.80 21.09
N ALA A 481 12.93 10.55 21.17
CA ALA A 481 13.48 9.97 22.39
C ALA A 481 14.78 10.65 22.84
N GLY A 482 15.65 11.03 21.90
CA GLY A 482 16.91 11.75 22.16
C GLY A 482 16.70 13.15 22.75
N LEU A 483 15.56 13.78 22.44
CA LEU A 483 15.16 15.08 23.01
C LEU A 483 14.38 14.95 24.34
N GLY A 484 14.17 13.74 24.87
CA GLY A 484 13.36 13.50 26.06
C GLY A 484 11.86 13.76 25.86
N LEU A 485 11.42 13.89 24.59
CA LEU A 485 10.04 14.20 24.22
C LEU A 485 9.15 12.94 24.14
N VAL A 486 9.77 11.74 24.13
CA VAL A 486 9.10 10.43 24.18
C VAL A 486 9.91 9.53 25.11
N SER A 487 9.28 8.92 26.09
CA SER A 487 9.88 7.74 26.74
C SER A 487 9.77 6.53 25.82
N GLU A 488 10.70 5.58 25.87
CA GLU A 488 10.58 4.31 25.15
C GLU A 488 9.27 3.55 25.47
N GLU A 489 8.57 3.93 26.52
CA GLU A 489 7.34 3.36 27.07
C GLU A 489 6.08 4.23 26.91
N ALA A 490 6.02 5.10 25.89
CA ALA A 490 4.83 5.86 25.52
C ALA A 490 4.41 7.03 26.43
N LYS A 491 5.08 8.17 26.28
CA LYS A 491 4.45 9.48 26.54
C LYS A 491 4.47 10.31 25.25
N GLU A 492 3.38 11.04 25.04
CA GLU A 492 3.11 11.77 23.81
C GLU A 492 4.13 12.89 23.54
N PRO A 493 4.72 12.93 22.33
CA PRO A 493 5.65 14.00 21.97
C PRO A 493 4.91 15.31 21.59
N SER A 494 5.61 16.45 21.73
CA SER A 494 5.22 17.70 21.08
C SER A 494 5.06 17.51 19.57
N PRO A 495 4.11 18.15 18.88
CA PRO A 495 3.91 17.99 17.43
C PRO A 495 5.08 18.54 16.58
N TYR A 496 5.98 19.32 17.15
CA TYR A 496 7.04 20.02 16.44
C TYR A 496 8.42 19.59 16.92
N PHE A 497 9.06 18.65 16.20
CA PHE A 497 10.33 18.06 16.63
C PHE A 497 11.56 18.45 15.84
N TYR A 498 11.38 18.94 14.64
CA TYR A 498 12.50 19.19 13.73
C TYR A 498 12.52 20.65 13.29
N HIS A 499 13.65 21.30 13.57
CA HIS A 499 14.01 22.55 12.94
C HIS A 499 15.21 22.29 12.00
N PRO A 500 15.16 22.67 10.71
CA PRO A 500 16.24 22.40 9.75
C PRO A 500 17.62 22.91 10.17
N ALA A 501 17.67 23.92 11.05
CA ALA A 501 18.90 24.46 11.58
C ALA A 501 19.44 23.75 12.85
N ASP A 502 18.69 22.80 13.42
CA ASP A 502 19.14 22.09 14.61
C ASP A 502 20.12 20.96 14.19
N PRO A 503 21.32 20.90 14.82
CA PRO A 503 22.25 19.82 14.57
C PRO A 503 21.62 18.50 15.00
N CYS A 504 21.66 17.45 14.12
CA CYS A 504 21.18 16.11 14.46
C CYS A 504 21.79 15.62 15.77
N PRO A 505 21.00 15.35 16.83
CA PRO A 505 21.55 14.85 18.08
C PRO A 505 22.13 13.44 17.85
N GLY A 506 23.43 13.28 18.03
CA GLY A 506 24.10 11.98 17.98
C GLY A 506 25.16 11.79 16.91
N LEU A 507 25.42 12.80 16.06
CA LEU A 507 26.62 12.88 15.25
C LEU A 507 27.67 13.76 15.98
N SER A 508 27.98 13.45 17.24
CA SER A 508 29.24 13.88 17.83
C SER A 508 30.36 13.25 17.00
N GLN A 509 31.30 14.09 16.58
CA GLN A 509 32.51 13.68 15.88
C GLN A 509 33.13 12.45 16.58
N PRO A 510 33.63 11.45 15.87
CA PRO A 510 34.46 10.45 16.50
C PRO A 510 35.63 11.19 17.12
N SER A 511 35.72 11.14 18.46
CA SER A 511 36.93 11.52 19.15
C SER A 511 38.08 10.74 18.52
N GLU A 512 39.10 11.44 18.06
CA GLU A 512 40.39 10.87 17.71
C GLU A 512 40.88 10.01 18.88
N ALA A 513 40.64 8.70 18.77
CA ALA A 513 41.28 7.72 19.62
C ALA A 513 42.23 6.93 18.68
N ARG A 514 43.50 7.12 19.00
CA ARG A 514 44.69 6.49 18.41
C ARG A 514 44.61 4.99 18.26
#